data_d20368edb61f5c8cc5736377cf27d2e5
#
_entry.id   d20368edb61f5c8cc5736377cf27d2e5
#
_cell.length_a   1.000
_cell.length_b   1.000
_cell.length_c   1.000
_cell.angle_alpha   90.00
_cell.angle_beta   90.00
_cell.angle_gamma   90.00
#
_symmetry.space_group_name_H-M   'P 1'
#
loop_
_entity.id
_entity.type
_entity.pdbx_description
1 polymer ?
#
loop_
_entity_poly.entity_id
_entity_poly.type
_entity_poly.pdbx_seq_one_letter_code
_entity_poly.pdbx_strand_id
1 'polypeptide(L)'
;MKKYILLIANILILTSLFAQKASLTKAYNFFYDKDYDKAKEQIDLCAADEKLSAKAQTWLYKGNIEFLLANREYSEKQKNENYQIRYPNAPEEAFDAFEKAIAINPKAEALDMMSAQEALKQLYPYLLVRGVDQLIAKDFDGAKKTLDKGIKSYEMDTPQYPMNGDLYYYYAYALESLGETTEMMKYYQKALEDGSKNPYVFAKLIDHYKMSGDRANIEKTLALAKEKNPNDMSVRLLEIDYAYWSGDSVKAVALVDQIDPQSLKTVDEMVNVANFYIKEKRYEAADRLLSRANVLSPNNFVILYNLGVCTYSFSEYYFNRQNQLAIQQASKDDVQAAKSLSEKYLAEAASYFEQARKLEPKDVNLLNTLRAIYVRQQSPKADEIDALIKQLER
;
A
#
# COMPACT_ATOMS: atom_id res chain seq x y z
N MET A 1 49.37 -24.02 -28.80
CA MET A 1 48.39 -24.58 -29.71
C MET A 1 47.12 -25.07 -28.98
N LYS A 2 47.17 -25.89 -27.91
CA LYS A 2 45.97 -26.38 -27.20
C LYS A 2 45.06 -25.28 -26.60
N LYS A 3 45.61 -24.15 -26.12
CA LYS A 3 44.82 -23.03 -25.58
C LYS A 3 44.03 -22.25 -26.64
N TYR A 4 44.53 -22.15 -27.85
CA TYR A 4 43.81 -21.48 -28.96
C TYR A 4 42.72 -22.34 -29.58
N ILE A 5 42.85 -23.67 -29.52
CA ILE A 5 41.83 -24.63 -29.98
C ILE A 5 40.64 -24.58 -29.04
N LEU A 6 40.84 -24.43 -27.70
CA LEU A 6 39.75 -24.29 -26.75
C LEU A 6 39.01 -22.95 -26.89
N LEU A 7 39.72 -21.87 -27.24
CA LEU A 7 39.08 -20.56 -27.45
C LEU A 7 38.22 -20.53 -28.71
N ILE A 8 38.72 -21.15 -29.80
CA ILE A 8 37.99 -21.27 -31.07
C ILE A 8 36.79 -22.22 -30.91
N ALA A 9 36.89 -23.30 -30.13
CA ALA A 9 35.77 -24.20 -29.84
C ALA A 9 34.68 -23.50 -29.00
N ASN A 10 35.03 -22.67 -28.00
CA ASN A 10 34.08 -21.86 -27.25
C ASN A 10 33.42 -20.77 -28.09
N ILE A 11 34.13 -20.15 -29.03
CA ILE A 11 33.56 -19.16 -29.97
C ILE A 11 32.59 -19.86 -30.95
N LEU A 12 32.91 -21.04 -31.43
CA LEU A 12 32.03 -21.82 -32.32
C LEU A 12 30.79 -22.38 -31.61
N ILE A 13 30.90 -22.72 -30.32
CA ILE A 13 29.76 -23.13 -29.51
C ILE A 13 28.84 -21.93 -29.23
N LEU A 14 29.40 -20.73 -29.00
CA LEU A 14 28.62 -19.49 -28.85
C LEU A 14 27.93 -19.06 -30.16
N THR A 15 28.51 -19.34 -31.33
CA THR A 15 27.89 -18.99 -32.63
C THR A 15 26.86 -20.01 -33.11
N SER A 16 26.89 -21.26 -32.64
CA SER A 16 25.88 -22.28 -33.00
C SER A 16 24.57 -22.16 -32.21
N LEU A 17 24.52 -21.37 -31.15
CA LEU A 17 23.31 -21.05 -30.40
C LEU A 17 22.42 -19.97 -31.05
N PHE A 18 22.84 -19.34 -32.15
CA PHE A 18 22.21 -18.16 -32.73
C PHE A 18 21.92 -18.24 -34.24
N ALA A 19 21.29 -19.29 -34.69
CA ALA A 19 20.76 -19.28 -36.05
C ALA A 19 19.29 -19.75 -36.12
N GLN A 20 18.51 -19.45 -35.09
CA GLN A 20 17.07 -19.59 -35.26
C GLN A 20 16.56 -18.39 -36.07
N LYS A 21 16.31 -18.61 -37.36
CA LYS A 21 15.86 -17.56 -38.28
C LYS A 21 14.48 -17.07 -37.84
N ALA A 22 14.33 -15.76 -37.72
CA ALA A 22 13.03 -15.11 -37.45
C ALA A 22 12.01 -15.53 -38.52
N SER A 23 10.84 -16.01 -38.08
CA SER A 23 9.77 -16.49 -38.97
C SER A 23 8.40 -16.33 -38.35
N LEU A 24 7.59 -15.45 -38.94
CA LEU A 24 6.19 -15.26 -38.53
C LEU A 24 5.36 -16.54 -38.67
N THR A 25 5.62 -17.33 -39.71
CA THR A 25 4.94 -18.62 -39.93
C THR A 25 5.25 -19.60 -38.78
N LYS A 26 6.50 -19.66 -38.30
CA LYS A 26 6.82 -20.52 -37.15
C LYS A 26 6.17 -20.02 -35.87
N ALA A 27 6.19 -18.71 -35.62
CA ALA A 27 5.51 -18.13 -34.46
C ALA A 27 4.03 -18.45 -34.47
N TYR A 28 3.36 -18.31 -35.64
CA TYR A 28 1.98 -18.68 -35.80
C TYR A 28 1.72 -20.17 -35.58
N ASN A 29 2.55 -21.06 -36.15
CA ASN A 29 2.37 -22.51 -35.97
C ASN A 29 2.49 -22.91 -34.48
N PHE A 30 3.48 -22.40 -33.76
CA PHE A 30 3.61 -22.64 -32.32
C PHE A 30 2.41 -22.06 -31.55
N PHE A 31 1.90 -20.90 -31.93
CA PHE A 31 0.69 -20.33 -31.33
C PHE A 31 -0.52 -21.26 -31.55
N TYR A 32 -0.73 -21.74 -32.79
CA TYR A 32 -1.82 -22.65 -33.16
C TYR A 32 -1.72 -23.98 -32.39
N ASP A 33 -0.51 -24.51 -32.24
CA ASP A 33 -0.21 -25.72 -31.47
C ASP A 33 -0.28 -25.50 -29.96
N LYS A 34 -0.61 -24.27 -29.51
CA LYS A 34 -0.65 -23.84 -28.09
C LYS A 34 0.69 -23.97 -27.33
N ASP A 35 1.81 -24.04 -28.06
CA ASP A 35 3.17 -23.97 -27.51
C ASP A 35 3.58 -22.49 -27.39
N TYR A 36 2.94 -21.78 -26.46
CA TYR A 36 3.10 -20.33 -26.33
C TYR A 36 4.53 -19.92 -25.93
N ASP A 37 5.28 -20.79 -25.26
CA ASP A 37 6.67 -20.53 -24.90
C ASP A 37 7.54 -20.43 -26.15
N LYS A 38 7.42 -21.41 -27.09
CA LYS A 38 8.13 -21.35 -28.38
C LYS A 38 7.57 -20.29 -29.31
N ALA A 39 6.26 -20.03 -29.25
CA ALA A 39 5.66 -18.92 -29.98
C ALA A 39 6.29 -17.58 -29.57
N LYS A 40 6.47 -17.35 -28.25
CA LYS A 40 7.15 -16.16 -27.72
C LYS A 40 8.59 -16.06 -28.21
N GLU A 41 9.38 -17.11 -28.10
CA GLU A 41 10.76 -17.13 -28.57
C GLU A 41 10.86 -16.72 -30.06
N GLN A 42 9.99 -17.26 -30.90
CA GLN A 42 9.98 -16.95 -32.32
C GLN A 42 9.46 -15.55 -32.64
N ILE A 43 8.43 -15.07 -31.95
CA ILE A 43 7.89 -13.73 -32.20
C ILE A 43 8.83 -12.63 -31.71
N ASP A 44 9.59 -12.88 -30.64
CA ASP A 44 10.59 -11.93 -30.15
C ASP A 44 11.73 -11.77 -31.16
N LEU A 45 12.16 -12.85 -31.84
CA LEU A 45 13.08 -12.78 -32.97
C LEU A 45 12.49 -11.96 -34.12
N CYS A 46 11.20 -12.12 -34.43
CA CYS A 46 10.54 -11.35 -35.48
C CYS A 46 10.42 -9.86 -35.10
N ALA A 47 10.16 -9.55 -33.83
CA ALA A 47 10.08 -8.19 -33.34
C ALA A 47 11.46 -7.48 -33.34
N ALA A 48 12.54 -8.24 -33.26
CA ALA A 48 13.91 -7.73 -33.35
C ALA A 48 14.44 -7.61 -34.78
N ASP A 49 13.81 -8.27 -35.78
CA ASP A 49 14.20 -8.19 -37.17
C ASP A 49 13.67 -6.90 -37.83
N GLU A 50 14.56 -6.14 -38.46
CA GLU A 50 14.26 -4.83 -39.04
C GLU A 50 13.09 -4.86 -40.05
N LYS A 51 13.01 -5.91 -40.90
CA LYS A 51 11.99 -6.04 -41.95
C LYS A 51 10.66 -6.56 -41.38
N LEU A 52 10.73 -7.45 -40.42
CA LEU A 52 9.53 -8.04 -39.80
C LEU A 52 8.91 -7.09 -38.79
N SER A 53 9.69 -6.35 -38.02
CA SER A 53 9.20 -5.36 -37.06
C SER A 53 8.47 -4.19 -37.71
N ALA A 54 8.67 -3.93 -38.99
CA ALA A 54 7.94 -2.94 -39.77
C ALA A 54 6.50 -3.41 -40.15
N LYS A 55 6.15 -4.67 -39.89
CA LYS A 55 4.86 -5.24 -40.24
C LYS A 55 3.89 -5.22 -39.04
N ALA A 56 2.68 -4.71 -39.21
CA ALA A 56 1.63 -4.75 -38.20
C ALA A 56 1.34 -6.19 -37.71
N GLN A 57 1.43 -7.17 -38.61
CA GLN A 57 1.19 -8.57 -38.30
C GLN A 57 2.16 -9.13 -37.25
N THR A 58 3.43 -8.67 -37.25
CA THR A 58 4.40 -9.05 -36.23
C THR A 58 3.94 -8.65 -34.84
N TRP A 59 3.47 -7.43 -34.70
CA TRP A 59 3.01 -6.90 -33.44
C TRP A 59 1.62 -7.44 -33.03
N LEU A 60 0.75 -7.72 -33.99
CA LEU A 60 -0.51 -8.40 -33.72
C LEU A 60 -0.27 -9.83 -33.17
N TYR A 61 0.66 -10.58 -33.78
CA TYR A 61 1.02 -11.91 -33.30
C TYR A 61 1.68 -11.83 -31.92
N LYS A 62 2.61 -10.90 -31.71
CA LYS A 62 3.24 -10.70 -30.40
C LYS A 62 2.21 -10.38 -29.34
N GLY A 63 1.32 -9.44 -29.60
CA GLY A 63 0.26 -9.07 -28.66
C GLY A 63 -0.62 -10.26 -28.26
N ASN A 64 -1.08 -11.07 -29.23
CA ASN A 64 -1.91 -12.25 -28.93
C ASN A 64 -1.16 -13.35 -28.16
N ILE A 65 0.11 -13.58 -28.48
CA ILE A 65 0.95 -14.56 -27.75
C ILE A 65 1.15 -14.11 -26.29
N GLU A 66 1.53 -12.84 -26.09
CA GLU A 66 1.72 -12.29 -24.75
C GLU A 66 0.40 -12.24 -23.96
N PHE A 67 -0.72 -11.93 -24.60
CA PHE A 67 -2.04 -11.98 -23.96
C PHE A 67 -2.38 -13.38 -23.44
N LEU A 68 -2.12 -14.45 -24.22
CA LEU A 68 -2.36 -15.82 -23.79
C LEU A 68 -1.40 -16.27 -22.70
N LEU A 69 -0.16 -15.77 -22.73
CA LEU A 69 0.79 -15.98 -21.64
C LEU A 69 0.31 -15.30 -20.35
N ALA A 70 -0.11 -14.04 -20.43
CA ALA A 70 -0.70 -13.33 -19.30
C ALA A 70 -1.90 -14.07 -18.70
N ASN A 71 -2.82 -14.54 -19.55
CA ASN A 71 -3.98 -15.33 -19.14
C ASN A 71 -3.58 -16.65 -18.45
N ARG A 72 -2.60 -17.36 -19.00
CA ARG A 72 -2.07 -18.60 -18.40
C ARG A 72 -1.48 -18.33 -17.02
N GLU A 73 -0.57 -17.36 -16.92
CA GLU A 73 0.12 -17.01 -15.66
C GLU A 73 -0.89 -16.59 -14.58
N TYR A 74 -1.87 -15.76 -14.95
CA TYR A 74 -2.95 -15.34 -14.06
C TYR A 74 -3.79 -16.52 -13.58
N SER A 75 -4.19 -17.42 -14.48
CA SER A 75 -4.99 -18.59 -14.16
C SER A 75 -4.24 -19.57 -13.23
N GLU A 76 -2.95 -19.78 -13.44
CA GLU A 76 -2.14 -20.63 -12.56
C GLU A 76 -1.93 -19.98 -11.18
N LYS A 77 -1.74 -18.65 -11.12
CA LYS A 77 -1.64 -17.93 -9.85
C LYS A 77 -2.93 -18.01 -9.03
N GLN A 78 -4.10 -17.97 -9.67
CA GLN A 78 -5.39 -18.13 -8.99
C GLN A 78 -5.59 -19.53 -8.40
N LYS A 79 -5.08 -20.57 -9.08
CA LYS A 79 -5.16 -21.95 -8.59
C LYS A 79 -4.16 -22.26 -7.48
N ASN A 80 -3.02 -21.55 -7.47
CA ASN A 80 -1.92 -21.80 -6.55
C ASN A 80 -1.24 -20.46 -6.18
N GLU A 81 -1.49 -19.99 -4.98
CA GLU A 81 -0.90 -18.72 -4.46
C GLU A 81 0.64 -18.71 -4.47
N ASN A 82 1.26 -19.90 -4.37
CA ASN A 82 2.72 -20.05 -4.39
C ASN A 82 3.28 -20.18 -5.82
N TYR A 83 2.44 -20.11 -6.85
CA TYR A 83 2.90 -20.16 -8.25
C TYR A 83 3.84 -19.02 -8.55
N GLN A 84 5.01 -19.35 -9.11
CA GLN A 84 5.99 -18.37 -9.55
C GLN A 84 5.70 -17.99 -11.00
N ILE A 85 5.27 -16.74 -11.19
CA ILE A 85 4.95 -16.19 -12.51
C ILE A 85 6.22 -16.20 -13.37
N ARG A 86 6.16 -16.86 -14.52
CA ARG A 86 7.30 -16.99 -15.44
C ARG A 86 7.41 -15.78 -16.38
N TYR A 87 6.30 -15.22 -16.78
CA TYR A 87 6.22 -14.08 -17.71
C TYR A 87 5.51 -12.88 -17.06
N PRO A 88 6.14 -12.24 -16.04
CA PRO A 88 5.47 -11.18 -15.28
C PRO A 88 5.14 -9.94 -16.11
N ASN A 89 5.88 -9.69 -17.19
CA ASN A 89 5.69 -8.52 -18.06
C ASN A 89 4.77 -8.79 -19.27
N ALA A 90 4.22 -10.00 -19.40
CA ALA A 90 3.37 -10.34 -20.53
C ALA A 90 2.15 -9.39 -20.72
N PRO A 91 1.47 -8.89 -19.66
CA PRO A 91 0.38 -7.94 -19.84
C PRO A 91 0.84 -6.62 -20.48
N GLU A 92 1.97 -6.06 -20.03
CA GLU A 92 2.52 -4.81 -20.57
C GLU A 92 3.06 -5.01 -22.00
N GLU A 93 3.74 -6.14 -22.26
CA GLU A 93 4.24 -6.48 -23.59
C GLU A 93 3.09 -6.69 -24.59
N ALA A 94 1.97 -7.30 -24.17
CA ALA A 94 0.77 -7.43 -24.97
C ALA A 94 0.18 -6.07 -25.33
N PHE A 95 0.02 -5.20 -24.33
CA PHE A 95 -0.53 -3.85 -24.53
C PHE A 95 0.32 -3.07 -25.54
N ASP A 96 1.63 -3.00 -25.33
CA ASP A 96 2.56 -2.26 -26.20
C ASP A 96 2.60 -2.84 -27.63
N ALA A 97 2.51 -4.16 -27.76
CA ALA A 97 2.46 -4.81 -29.07
C ALA A 97 1.17 -4.49 -29.82
N PHE A 98 0.02 -4.51 -29.16
CA PHE A 98 -1.25 -4.16 -29.81
C PHE A 98 -1.30 -2.69 -30.20
N GLU A 99 -0.84 -1.75 -29.33
CA GLU A 99 -0.74 -0.34 -29.70
C GLU A 99 0.12 -0.15 -30.95
N LYS A 100 1.26 -0.85 -31.02
CA LYS A 100 2.15 -0.79 -32.17
C LYS A 100 1.55 -1.41 -33.43
N ALA A 101 0.80 -2.50 -33.31
CA ALA A 101 0.08 -3.08 -34.43
C ALA A 101 -0.94 -2.08 -35.01
N ILE A 102 -1.73 -1.42 -34.15
CA ILE A 102 -2.71 -0.40 -34.53
C ILE A 102 -2.03 0.81 -35.18
N ALA A 103 -0.91 1.27 -34.63
CA ALA A 103 -0.17 2.41 -35.17
C ALA A 103 0.34 2.15 -36.60
N ILE A 104 0.72 0.90 -36.91
CA ILE A 104 1.19 0.52 -38.25
C ILE A 104 0.00 0.26 -39.20
N ASN A 105 -0.97 -0.51 -38.77
CA ASN A 105 -2.20 -0.79 -39.51
C ASN A 105 -3.35 -1.15 -38.58
N PRO A 106 -4.32 -0.25 -38.36
CA PRO A 106 -5.45 -0.48 -37.45
C PRO A 106 -6.41 -1.58 -37.90
N LYS A 107 -6.30 -2.02 -39.15
CA LYS A 107 -7.09 -3.11 -39.76
C LYS A 107 -6.29 -4.40 -39.92
N ALA A 108 -5.18 -4.55 -39.21
CA ALA A 108 -4.40 -5.79 -39.23
C ALA A 108 -5.23 -6.94 -38.64
N GLU A 109 -5.33 -8.02 -39.36
CA GLU A 109 -6.06 -9.23 -39.00
C GLU A 109 -5.13 -10.45 -39.07
N ALA A 110 -5.44 -11.46 -38.32
CA ALA A 110 -4.80 -12.76 -38.36
C ALA A 110 -5.82 -13.86 -38.06
N LEU A 111 -5.65 -15.01 -38.71
CA LEU A 111 -6.51 -16.15 -38.49
C LEU A 111 -6.39 -16.64 -37.03
N ASP A 112 -7.50 -16.98 -36.41
CA ASP A 112 -7.59 -17.50 -35.05
C ASP A 112 -6.96 -16.59 -33.94
N MET A 113 -6.78 -15.30 -34.25
CA MET A 113 -6.28 -14.30 -33.30
C MET A 113 -7.28 -13.15 -33.15
N MET A 114 -7.31 -12.56 -31.95
CA MET A 114 -8.11 -11.35 -31.73
C MET A 114 -7.51 -10.17 -32.49
N SER A 115 -8.37 -9.25 -32.92
CA SER A 115 -7.92 -7.95 -33.41
C SER A 115 -7.24 -7.19 -32.25
N ALA A 116 -6.31 -6.29 -32.58
CA ALA A 116 -5.59 -5.54 -31.54
C ALA A 116 -6.53 -4.67 -30.69
N GLN A 117 -7.57 -4.07 -31.31
CA GLN A 117 -8.56 -3.28 -30.57
C GLN A 117 -9.36 -4.12 -29.58
N GLU A 118 -9.82 -5.31 -30.00
CA GLU A 118 -10.61 -6.19 -29.15
C GLU A 118 -9.79 -6.75 -27.99
N ALA A 119 -8.54 -7.13 -28.26
CA ALA A 119 -7.64 -7.65 -27.24
C ALA A 119 -7.24 -6.57 -26.21
N LEU A 120 -6.98 -5.33 -26.65
CA LEU A 120 -6.70 -4.21 -25.74
C LEU A 120 -7.81 -4.00 -24.72
N LYS A 121 -9.09 -4.10 -25.11
CA LYS A 121 -10.23 -3.95 -24.21
C LYS A 121 -10.29 -5.01 -23.12
N GLN A 122 -9.59 -6.13 -23.28
CA GLN A 122 -9.61 -7.26 -22.35
C GLN A 122 -8.35 -7.36 -21.47
N LEU A 123 -7.38 -6.47 -21.64
CA LEU A 123 -6.11 -6.53 -20.89
C LEU A 123 -6.18 -5.98 -19.47
N TYR A 124 -7.15 -5.11 -19.16
CA TYR A 124 -7.19 -4.40 -17.86
C TYR A 124 -7.13 -5.31 -16.62
N PRO A 125 -7.72 -6.52 -16.55
CA PRO A 125 -7.63 -7.36 -15.36
C PRO A 125 -6.21 -7.85 -15.09
N TYR A 126 -5.47 -8.19 -16.15
CA TYR A 126 -4.09 -8.67 -16.06
C TYR A 126 -3.13 -7.52 -15.69
N LEU A 127 -3.37 -6.33 -16.25
CA LEU A 127 -2.62 -5.10 -15.92
C LEU A 127 -2.88 -4.65 -14.48
N LEU A 128 -4.11 -4.80 -13.97
CA LEU A 128 -4.42 -4.55 -12.57
C LEU A 128 -3.61 -5.47 -11.65
N VAL A 129 -3.65 -6.79 -11.87
CA VAL A 129 -2.91 -7.75 -11.05
C VAL A 129 -1.42 -7.46 -11.09
N ARG A 130 -0.87 -7.21 -12.29
CA ARG A 130 0.56 -6.86 -12.45
C ARG A 130 0.92 -5.59 -11.71
N GLY A 131 0.11 -4.53 -11.81
CA GLY A 131 0.32 -3.28 -11.09
C GLY A 131 0.28 -3.46 -9.57
N VAL A 132 -0.63 -4.29 -9.06
CA VAL A 132 -0.69 -4.63 -7.63
C VAL A 132 0.56 -5.39 -7.17
N ASP A 133 1.06 -6.35 -7.95
CA ASP A 133 2.32 -7.05 -7.65
C ASP A 133 3.51 -6.07 -7.56
N GLN A 134 3.56 -5.08 -8.46
CA GLN A 134 4.56 -4.03 -8.44
C GLN A 134 4.44 -3.12 -7.20
N LEU A 135 3.22 -2.76 -6.78
CA LEU A 135 2.97 -2.02 -5.54
C LEU A 135 3.48 -2.80 -4.31
N ILE A 136 3.20 -4.09 -4.24
CA ILE A 136 3.68 -4.99 -3.16
C ILE A 136 5.21 -5.02 -3.15
N ALA A 137 5.84 -5.05 -4.33
CA ALA A 137 7.29 -4.99 -4.48
C ALA A 137 7.89 -3.59 -4.26
N LYS A 138 7.04 -2.56 -3.99
CA LYS A 138 7.43 -1.15 -3.86
C LYS A 138 8.03 -0.53 -5.13
N ASP A 139 7.75 -1.12 -6.28
CA ASP A 139 8.05 -0.54 -7.60
C ASP A 139 6.90 0.40 -8.01
N PHE A 140 6.84 1.57 -7.38
CA PHE A 140 5.74 2.53 -7.57
C PHE A 140 5.74 3.14 -8.97
N ASP A 141 6.91 3.39 -9.56
CA ASP A 141 7.02 3.90 -10.94
C ASP A 141 6.56 2.86 -11.97
N GLY A 142 6.93 1.59 -11.77
CA GLY A 142 6.45 0.47 -12.58
C GLY A 142 4.93 0.33 -12.45
N ALA A 143 4.41 0.29 -11.22
CA ALA A 143 2.99 0.19 -10.94
C ALA A 143 2.18 1.32 -11.60
N LYS A 144 2.64 2.57 -11.49
CA LYS A 144 2.02 3.72 -12.15
C LYS A 144 1.90 3.50 -13.66
N LYS A 145 2.96 3.08 -14.33
CA LYS A 145 2.97 2.84 -15.79
C LYS A 145 2.04 1.70 -16.19
N THR A 146 2.08 0.60 -15.45
CA THR A 146 1.25 -0.58 -15.72
C THR A 146 -0.23 -0.29 -15.50
N LEU A 147 -0.58 0.37 -14.37
CA LEU A 147 -1.96 0.72 -14.06
C LEU A 147 -2.53 1.80 -15.01
N ASP A 148 -1.70 2.73 -15.52
CA ASP A 148 -2.10 3.66 -16.57
C ASP A 148 -2.53 2.93 -17.85
N LYS A 149 -1.77 1.90 -18.27
CA LYS A 149 -2.19 1.02 -19.38
C LYS A 149 -3.48 0.28 -19.07
N GLY A 150 -3.64 -0.18 -17.81
CA GLY A 150 -4.86 -0.80 -17.33
C GLY A 150 -6.07 0.12 -17.43
N ILE A 151 -5.93 1.38 -17.01
CA ILE A 151 -6.98 2.40 -17.12
C ILE A 151 -7.33 2.67 -18.59
N LYS A 152 -6.33 2.83 -19.45
CA LYS A 152 -6.56 3.00 -20.90
C LYS A 152 -7.34 1.82 -21.47
N SER A 153 -6.97 0.59 -21.13
CA SER A 153 -7.68 -0.62 -21.52
C SER A 153 -9.14 -0.63 -21.03
N TYR A 154 -9.35 -0.27 -19.74
CA TYR A 154 -10.67 -0.27 -19.09
C TYR A 154 -11.61 0.80 -19.65
N GLU A 155 -11.09 1.98 -20.00
CA GLU A 155 -11.87 3.11 -20.53
C GLU A 155 -12.14 3.01 -22.04
N MET A 156 -11.64 1.99 -22.77
CA MET A 156 -11.85 1.86 -24.22
C MET A 156 -13.30 1.54 -24.61
N ASP A 157 -14.04 0.86 -23.73
CA ASP A 157 -15.43 0.48 -23.95
C ASP A 157 -16.13 0.20 -22.61
N THR A 158 -17.43 -0.13 -22.62
CA THR A 158 -18.11 -0.64 -21.42
C THR A 158 -17.44 -1.95 -20.99
N PRO A 159 -16.82 -2.01 -19.80
CA PRO A 159 -16.05 -3.16 -19.40
C PRO A 159 -16.94 -4.38 -19.18
N GLN A 160 -16.51 -5.53 -19.68
CA GLN A 160 -17.19 -6.81 -19.48
C GLN A 160 -17.26 -7.18 -17.99
N TYR A 161 -16.21 -6.83 -17.22
CA TYR A 161 -16.11 -7.07 -15.78
C TYR A 161 -15.83 -5.75 -15.07
N PRO A 162 -16.81 -5.15 -14.36
CA PRO A 162 -16.58 -3.93 -13.58
C PRO A 162 -15.51 -4.16 -12.51
N MET A 163 -14.58 -3.22 -12.38
CA MET A 163 -13.50 -3.28 -11.38
C MET A 163 -13.90 -2.64 -10.04
N ASN A 164 -15.11 -2.07 -9.94
CA ASN A 164 -15.63 -1.45 -8.73
C ASN A 164 -14.65 -0.43 -8.11
N GLY A 165 -13.97 0.33 -8.97
CA GLY A 165 -13.02 1.35 -8.57
C GLY A 165 -11.61 0.87 -8.26
N ASP A 166 -11.34 -0.43 -8.25
CA ASP A 166 -10.03 -0.97 -7.84
C ASP A 166 -8.89 -0.46 -8.71
N LEU A 167 -9.09 -0.39 -10.02
CA LEU A 167 -8.06 0.06 -10.95
C LEU A 167 -7.64 1.52 -10.68
N TYR A 168 -8.61 2.40 -10.47
CA TYR A 168 -8.38 3.80 -10.11
C TYR A 168 -7.81 3.94 -8.70
N TYR A 169 -8.26 3.11 -7.76
CA TYR A 169 -7.74 3.08 -6.39
C TYR A 169 -6.25 2.74 -6.35
N TYR A 170 -5.82 1.65 -7.01
CA TYR A 170 -4.42 1.25 -6.99
C TYR A 170 -3.53 2.23 -7.76
N TYR A 171 -4.04 2.84 -8.84
CA TYR A 171 -3.34 3.91 -9.53
C TYR A 171 -3.16 5.15 -8.64
N ALA A 172 -4.21 5.57 -7.94
CA ALA A 172 -4.14 6.65 -6.97
C ALA A 172 -3.14 6.35 -5.84
N TYR A 173 -3.09 5.11 -5.37
CA TYR A 173 -2.12 4.66 -4.36
C TYR A 173 -0.68 4.70 -4.89
N ALA A 174 -0.43 4.35 -6.15
CA ALA A 174 0.88 4.52 -6.77
C ALA A 174 1.29 6.00 -6.82
N LEU A 175 0.39 6.89 -7.24
CA LEU A 175 0.62 8.34 -7.26
C LEU A 175 0.89 8.90 -5.86
N GLU A 176 0.16 8.44 -4.84
CA GLU A 176 0.37 8.80 -3.43
C GLU A 176 1.79 8.44 -2.99
N SER A 177 2.22 7.21 -3.29
CA SER A 177 3.54 6.71 -2.93
C SER A 177 4.68 7.46 -3.63
N LEU A 178 4.40 8.09 -4.77
CA LEU A 178 5.32 8.96 -5.52
C LEU A 178 5.23 10.44 -5.13
N GLY A 179 4.29 10.82 -4.23
CA GLY A 179 4.08 12.20 -3.81
C GLY A 179 3.32 13.07 -4.83
N GLU A 180 2.67 12.47 -5.83
CA GLU A 180 1.91 13.17 -6.88
C GLU A 180 0.48 13.50 -6.41
N THR A 181 0.37 14.36 -5.40
CA THR A 181 -0.85 14.57 -4.61
C THR A 181 -2.05 15.12 -5.39
N THR A 182 -1.82 16.02 -6.36
CA THR A 182 -2.92 16.62 -7.15
C THR A 182 -3.62 15.59 -8.03
N GLU A 183 -2.85 14.75 -8.71
CA GLU A 183 -3.40 13.74 -9.60
C GLU A 183 -4.00 12.57 -8.82
N MET A 184 -3.36 12.16 -7.72
CA MET A 184 -3.85 11.17 -6.79
C MET A 184 -5.31 11.39 -6.40
N MET A 185 -5.67 12.62 -5.99
CA MET A 185 -7.04 12.93 -5.53
C MET A 185 -8.08 12.77 -6.63
N LYS A 186 -7.74 13.13 -7.87
CA LYS A 186 -8.60 12.89 -9.04
C LYS A 186 -8.93 11.42 -9.22
N TYR A 187 -7.96 10.54 -9.01
CA TYR A 187 -8.16 9.10 -9.20
C TYR A 187 -8.85 8.44 -8.00
N TYR A 188 -8.68 8.93 -6.77
CA TYR A 188 -9.55 8.50 -5.66
C TYR A 188 -11.01 8.89 -5.91
N GLN A 189 -11.25 10.08 -6.48
CA GLN A 189 -12.61 10.50 -6.87
C GLN A 189 -13.18 9.58 -7.97
N LYS A 190 -12.38 9.27 -9.03
CA LYS A 190 -12.78 8.32 -10.06
C LYS A 190 -13.08 6.92 -9.50
N ALA A 191 -12.27 6.45 -8.53
CA ALA A 191 -12.53 5.18 -7.86
C ALA A 191 -13.91 5.16 -7.20
N LEU A 192 -14.28 6.26 -6.52
CA LEU A 192 -15.59 6.38 -5.90
C LEU A 192 -16.73 6.41 -6.93
N GLU A 193 -16.55 7.13 -8.04
CA GLU A 193 -17.50 7.23 -9.15
C GLU A 193 -17.71 5.87 -9.86
N ASP A 194 -16.65 5.05 -9.96
CA ASP A 194 -16.69 3.69 -10.50
C ASP A 194 -17.22 2.65 -9.48
N GLY A 195 -17.68 3.11 -8.33
CA GLY A 195 -18.40 2.28 -7.35
C GLY A 195 -17.55 1.68 -6.24
N SER A 196 -16.36 2.22 -5.97
CA SER A 196 -15.51 1.75 -4.88
C SER A 196 -16.25 1.73 -3.54
N LYS A 197 -16.08 0.62 -2.82
CA LYS A 197 -16.51 0.45 -1.44
C LYS A 197 -15.33 0.48 -0.47
N ASN A 198 -14.12 0.72 -0.96
CA ASN A 198 -12.92 0.66 -0.15
C ASN A 198 -12.92 1.80 0.89
N PRO A 199 -12.92 1.51 2.21
CA PRO A 199 -12.91 2.54 3.26
C PRO A 199 -11.72 3.51 3.15
N TYR A 200 -10.59 3.06 2.62
CA TYR A 200 -9.40 3.89 2.41
C TYR A 200 -9.65 5.03 1.41
N VAL A 201 -10.41 4.78 0.34
CA VAL A 201 -10.80 5.81 -0.63
C VAL A 201 -11.62 6.91 0.05
N PHE A 202 -12.61 6.52 0.88
CA PHE A 202 -13.40 7.48 1.64
C PHE A 202 -12.55 8.28 2.63
N ALA A 203 -11.62 7.61 3.34
CA ALA A 203 -10.71 8.26 4.28
C ALA A 203 -9.87 9.33 3.59
N LYS A 204 -9.22 9.02 2.46
CA LYS A 204 -8.39 9.95 1.71
C LYS A 204 -9.15 11.16 1.19
N LEU A 205 -10.37 10.96 0.69
CA LEU A 205 -11.22 12.06 0.25
C LEU A 205 -11.65 12.95 1.42
N ILE A 206 -12.05 12.36 2.55
CA ILE A 206 -12.42 13.09 3.77
C ILE A 206 -11.23 13.90 4.29
N ASP A 207 -10.03 13.33 4.36
CA ASP A 207 -8.82 14.03 4.81
C ASP A 207 -8.49 15.22 3.89
N HIS A 208 -8.61 15.06 2.59
CA HIS A 208 -8.44 16.14 1.63
C HIS A 208 -9.45 17.28 1.87
N TYR A 209 -10.73 16.96 2.04
CA TYR A 209 -11.77 17.96 2.31
C TYR A 209 -11.60 18.62 3.69
N LYS A 210 -11.05 17.92 4.69
CA LYS A 210 -10.68 18.54 5.98
C LYS A 210 -9.60 19.60 5.81
N MET A 211 -8.58 19.36 4.97
CA MET A 211 -7.52 20.33 4.71
C MET A 211 -8.06 21.63 4.09
N SER A 212 -9.09 21.54 3.26
CA SER A 212 -9.76 22.69 2.64
C SER A 212 -10.92 23.26 3.47
N GLY A 213 -11.30 22.61 4.56
CA GLY A 213 -12.46 22.99 5.38
C GLY A 213 -13.80 22.72 4.71
N ASP A 214 -13.86 21.91 3.67
CA ASP A 214 -15.06 21.60 2.88
C ASP A 214 -15.98 20.61 3.59
N ARG A 215 -16.73 21.11 4.57
CA ARG A 215 -17.68 20.32 5.37
C ARG A 215 -18.75 19.61 4.54
N ALA A 216 -19.24 20.27 3.48
CA ALA A 216 -20.31 19.71 2.66
C ALA A 216 -19.87 18.42 1.94
N ASN A 217 -18.66 18.42 1.37
CA ASN A 217 -18.10 17.23 0.71
C ASN A 217 -17.67 16.16 1.72
N ILE A 218 -17.23 16.51 2.93
CA ILE A 218 -16.97 15.53 4.01
C ILE A 218 -18.26 14.80 4.36
N GLU A 219 -19.34 15.52 4.65
CA GLU A 219 -20.63 14.95 5.06
C GLU A 219 -21.23 14.07 3.95
N LYS A 220 -21.15 14.52 2.69
CA LYS A 220 -21.60 13.74 1.53
C LYS A 220 -20.80 12.45 1.39
N THR A 221 -19.47 12.53 1.50
CA THR A 221 -18.57 11.37 1.38
C THR A 221 -18.80 10.38 2.53
N LEU A 222 -18.96 10.88 3.75
CA LEU A 222 -19.24 10.05 4.92
C LEU A 222 -20.62 9.37 4.84
N ALA A 223 -21.65 10.08 4.36
CA ALA A 223 -22.96 9.49 4.13
C ALA A 223 -22.91 8.36 3.11
N LEU A 224 -22.16 8.54 2.01
CA LEU A 224 -21.95 7.51 1.00
C LEU A 224 -21.15 6.33 1.55
N ALA A 225 -20.11 6.58 2.35
CA ALA A 225 -19.33 5.52 3.00
C ALA A 225 -20.24 4.63 3.90
N LYS A 226 -21.13 5.25 4.67
CA LYS A 226 -22.10 4.54 5.53
C LYS A 226 -23.15 3.77 4.72
N GLU A 227 -23.61 4.31 3.60
CA GLU A 227 -24.53 3.62 2.69
C GLU A 227 -23.88 2.36 2.09
N LYS A 228 -22.65 2.51 1.61
CA LYS A 228 -21.91 1.40 0.96
C LYS A 228 -21.42 0.34 1.94
N ASN A 229 -21.08 0.72 3.17
CA ASN A 229 -20.45 -0.11 4.19
C ASN A 229 -21.10 0.11 5.58
N PRO A 230 -22.38 -0.22 5.78
CA PRO A 230 -23.13 0.19 6.98
C PRO A 230 -22.61 -0.39 8.31
N ASN A 231 -21.89 -1.51 8.25
CA ASN A 231 -21.36 -2.20 9.44
C ASN A 231 -19.82 -2.23 9.48
N ASP A 232 -19.16 -1.46 8.62
CA ASP A 232 -17.69 -1.45 8.57
C ASP A 232 -17.14 -0.58 9.69
N MET A 233 -16.20 -1.14 10.46
CA MET A 233 -15.58 -0.44 11.58
C MET A 233 -14.74 0.75 11.10
N SER A 234 -14.06 0.65 9.95
CA SER A 234 -13.27 1.74 9.40
C SER A 234 -14.15 2.96 9.09
N VAL A 235 -15.34 2.74 8.54
CA VAL A 235 -16.32 3.82 8.28
C VAL A 235 -16.83 4.43 9.59
N ARG A 236 -17.05 3.62 10.62
CA ARG A 236 -17.43 4.11 11.96
C ARG A 236 -16.33 4.97 12.56
N LEU A 237 -15.07 4.57 12.40
CA LEU A 237 -13.91 5.37 12.84
C LEU A 237 -13.81 6.70 12.10
N LEU A 238 -14.12 6.74 10.79
CA LEU A 238 -14.21 8.01 10.04
C LEU A 238 -15.30 8.93 10.57
N GLU A 239 -16.44 8.40 11.00
CA GLU A 239 -17.51 9.22 11.61
C GLU A 239 -17.07 9.82 12.95
N ILE A 240 -16.39 9.05 13.79
CA ILE A 240 -15.84 9.52 15.06
C ILE A 240 -14.79 10.61 14.81
N ASP A 241 -13.87 10.37 13.88
CA ASP A 241 -12.82 11.30 13.55
C ASP A 241 -13.37 12.62 12.97
N TYR A 242 -14.41 12.56 12.15
CA TYR A 242 -15.12 13.76 11.69
C TYR A 242 -15.80 14.50 12.82
N ALA A 243 -16.43 13.82 13.77
CA ALA A 243 -17.05 14.46 14.93
C ALA A 243 -16.02 15.23 15.78
N TYR A 244 -14.85 14.65 16.03
CA TYR A 244 -13.74 15.37 16.67
C TYR A 244 -13.25 16.56 15.85
N TRP A 245 -13.06 16.39 14.56
CA TRP A 245 -12.56 17.45 13.67
C TRP A 245 -13.57 18.63 13.59
N SER A 246 -14.87 18.33 13.56
CA SER A 246 -15.93 19.37 13.52
C SER A 246 -16.14 20.10 14.86
N GLY A 247 -15.50 19.62 15.94
CA GLY A 247 -15.62 20.17 17.29
C GLY A 247 -16.77 19.57 18.10
N ASP A 248 -17.50 18.58 17.57
CA ASP A 248 -18.60 17.89 18.28
C ASP A 248 -18.04 16.73 19.12
N SER A 249 -17.30 17.09 20.18
CA SER A 249 -16.71 16.09 21.09
C SER A 249 -17.77 15.25 21.81
N VAL A 250 -18.96 15.78 22.08
CA VAL A 250 -20.04 15.03 22.71
C VAL A 250 -20.50 13.88 21.81
N LYS A 251 -20.73 14.17 20.54
CA LYS A 251 -21.06 13.14 19.55
C LYS A 251 -19.92 12.13 19.39
N ALA A 252 -18.67 12.60 19.31
CA ALA A 252 -17.50 11.72 19.17
C ALA A 252 -17.42 10.71 20.31
N VAL A 253 -17.52 11.17 21.57
CA VAL A 253 -17.52 10.30 22.77
C VAL A 253 -18.68 9.31 22.73
N ALA A 254 -19.90 9.77 22.39
CA ALA A 254 -21.07 8.90 22.30
C ALA A 254 -20.90 7.79 21.24
N LEU A 255 -20.23 8.08 20.11
CA LEU A 255 -19.93 7.10 19.08
C LEU A 255 -18.85 6.10 19.53
N VAL A 256 -17.80 6.57 20.22
CA VAL A 256 -16.76 5.69 20.79
C VAL A 256 -17.35 4.74 21.84
N ASP A 257 -18.26 5.23 22.71
CA ASP A 257 -18.90 4.42 23.75
C ASP A 257 -19.82 3.32 23.20
N GLN A 258 -20.26 3.45 21.96
CA GLN A 258 -21.03 2.40 21.27
C GLN A 258 -20.15 1.28 20.68
N ILE A 259 -18.83 1.44 20.69
CA ILE A 259 -17.93 0.38 20.22
C ILE A 259 -17.73 -0.65 21.32
N ASP A 260 -18.13 -1.90 21.03
CA ASP A 260 -17.71 -3.02 21.87
C ASP A 260 -16.21 -3.31 21.63
N PRO A 261 -15.33 -3.12 22.63
CA PRO A 261 -13.90 -3.40 22.45
C PRO A 261 -13.60 -4.85 22.06
N GLN A 262 -14.50 -5.80 22.38
CA GLN A 262 -14.32 -7.21 22.01
C GLN A 262 -14.62 -7.47 20.52
N SER A 263 -15.39 -6.60 19.87
CA SER A 263 -15.71 -6.71 18.45
C SER A 263 -14.55 -6.34 17.53
N LEU A 264 -13.54 -5.61 18.06
CA LEU A 264 -12.36 -5.18 17.30
C LEU A 264 -11.50 -6.39 16.94
N LYS A 265 -11.21 -6.58 15.65
CA LYS A 265 -10.52 -7.77 15.12
C LYS A 265 -9.11 -7.48 14.66
N THR A 266 -8.87 -6.28 14.11
CA THR A 266 -7.59 -5.92 13.54
C THR A 266 -6.77 -5.05 14.49
N VAL A 267 -5.45 -5.04 14.27
CA VAL A 267 -4.53 -4.18 15.01
C VAL A 267 -4.90 -2.70 14.81
N ASP A 268 -5.22 -2.32 13.58
CA ASP A 268 -5.54 -0.93 13.23
C ASP A 268 -6.82 -0.45 13.92
N GLU A 269 -7.87 -1.28 13.98
CA GLU A 269 -9.08 -0.97 14.72
C GLU A 269 -8.79 -0.72 16.21
N MET A 270 -8.00 -1.61 16.83
CA MET A 270 -7.64 -1.48 18.25
C MET A 270 -6.81 -0.23 18.52
N VAL A 271 -5.83 0.07 17.68
CA VAL A 271 -4.98 1.26 17.81
C VAL A 271 -5.80 2.54 17.63
N ASN A 272 -6.67 2.59 16.62
CA ASN A 272 -7.50 3.78 16.37
C ASN A 272 -8.48 4.05 17.52
N VAL A 273 -9.15 3.01 18.04
CA VAL A 273 -10.04 3.17 19.21
C VAL A 273 -9.25 3.54 20.46
N ALA A 274 -8.07 2.96 20.66
CA ALA A 274 -7.20 3.32 21.78
C ALA A 274 -6.75 4.79 21.71
N ASN A 275 -6.47 5.32 20.52
CA ASN A 275 -6.15 6.73 20.32
C ASN A 275 -7.30 7.66 20.73
N PHE A 276 -8.55 7.28 20.45
CA PHE A 276 -9.71 8.02 20.94
C PHE A 276 -9.82 7.95 22.47
N TYR A 277 -9.60 6.79 23.06
CA TYR A 277 -9.56 6.67 24.53
C TYR A 277 -8.46 7.51 25.17
N ILE A 278 -7.26 7.58 24.59
CA ILE A 278 -6.16 8.44 25.05
C ILE A 278 -6.59 9.91 25.00
N LYS A 279 -7.20 10.34 23.90
CA LYS A 279 -7.70 11.71 23.73
C LYS A 279 -8.72 12.10 24.79
N GLU A 280 -9.56 11.14 25.19
CA GLU A 280 -10.55 11.30 26.25
C GLU A 280 -9.98 11.01 27.66
N LYS A 281 -8.67 10.83 27.80
CA LYS A 281 -7.98 10.49 29.06
C LYS A 281 -8.46 9.18 29.71
N ARG A 282 -9.00 8.28 28.90
CA ARG A 282 -9.46 6.93 29.32
C ARG A 282 -8.31 5.93 29.19
N TYR A 283 -7.23 6.17 29.88
CA TYR A 283 -5.95 5.51 29.69
C TYR A 283 -6.01 4.00 29.95
N GLU A 284 -6.78 3.53 30.93
CA GLU A 284 -6.94 2.09 31.22
C GLU A 284 -7.63 1.33 30.09
N ALA A 285 -8.60 1.97 29.43
CA ALA A 285 -9.26 1.38 28.27
C ALA A 285 -8.33 1.33 27.06
N ALA A 286 -7.56 2.39 26.85
CA ALA A 286 -6.53 2.45 25.81
C ALA A 286 -5.45 1.40 26.01
N ASP A 287 -4.89 1.30 27.22
CA ASP A 287 -3.85 0.33 27.56
C ASP A 287 -4.28 -1.11 27.29
N ARG A 288 -5.52 -1.49 27.68
CA ARG A 288 -6.06 -2.83 27.40
C ARG A 288 -6.11 -3.15 25.90
N LEU A 289 -6.53 -2.20 25.08
CA LEU A 289 -6.60 -2.39 23.63
C LEU A 289 -5.21 -2.48 23.00
N LEU A 290 -4.30 -1.58 23.38
CA LEU A 290 -2.92 -1.54 22.88
C LEU A 290 -2.15 -2.79 23.31
N SER A 291 -2.34 -3.26 24.55
CA SER A 291 -1.74 -4.51 25.02
C SER A 291 -2.22 -5.71 24.21
N ARG A 292 -3.51 -5.75 23.86
CA ARG A 292 -4.08 -6.78 23.00
C ARG A 292 -3.56 -6.68 21.55
N ALA A 293 -3.44 -5.48 21.01
CA ALA A 293 -2.84 -5.24 19.71
C ALA A 293 -1.37 -5.68 19.67
N ASN A 294 -0.61 -5.43 20.75
CA ASN A 294 0.80 -5.83 20.86
C ASN A 294 1.01 -7.34 20.89
N VAL A 295 0.05 -8.11 21.43
CA VAL A 295 0.08 -9.58 21.35
C VAL A 295 -0.09 -10.06 19.90
N LEU A 296 -0.94 -9.39 19.12
CA LEU A 296 -1.20 -9.75 17.71
C LEU A 296 -0.07 -9.31 16.77
N SER A 297 0.56 -8.18 17.05
CA SER A 297 1.66 -7.62 16.25
C SER A 297 2.78 -7.10 17.15
N PRO A 298 3.57 -7.99 17.72
CA PRO A 298 4.73 -7.60 18.54
C PRO A 298 5.76 -6.86 17.68
N ASN A 299 6.51 -5.94 18.29
CA ASN A 299 7.49 -5.09 17.59
C ASN A 299 6.88 -4.19 16.49
N ASN A 300 5.66 -3.76 16.66
CA ASN A 300 5.05 -2.73 15.82
C ASN A 300 5.33 -1.34 16.43
N PHE A 301 5.95 -0.45 15.63
CA PHE A 301 6.31 0.90 16.07
C PHE A 301 5.12 1.67 16.63
N VAL A 302 4.00 1.69 15.89
CA VAL A 302 2.81 2.47 16.27
C VAL A 302 2.22 1.99 17.60
N ILE A 303 2.16 0.67 17.81
CA ILE A 303 1.67 0.09 19.06
C ILE A 303 2.57 0.45 20.22
N LEU A 304 3.89 0.25 20.08
CA LEU A 304 4.87 0.53 21.12
C LEU A 304 4.91 2.02 21.46
N TYR A 305 4.85 2.88 20.45
CA TYR A 305 4.77 4.33 20.64
C TYR A 305 3.53 4.72 21.45
N ASN A 306 2.36 4.20 21.08
CA ASN A 306 1.09 4.51 21.76
C ASN A 306 1.00 3.91 23.17
N LEU A 307 1.56 2.73 23.43
CA LEU A 307 1.72 2.20 24.78
C LEU A 307 2.61 3.12 25.61
N GLY A 308 3.71 3.63 25.04
CA GLY A 308 4.55 4.63 25.67
C GLY A 308 3.79 5.91 26.02
N VAL A 309 2.98 6.44 25.09
CA VAL A 309 2.13 7.62 25.30
C VAL A 309 1.12 7.38 26.41
N CYS A 310 0.42 6.25 26.39
CA CYS A 310 -0.58 5.88 27.40
C CYS A 310 0.07 5.79 28.80
N THR A 311 1.17 5.06 28.89
CA THR A 311 1.92 4.86 30.14
C THR A 311 2.54 6.16 30.65
N TYR A 312 3.05 7.02 29.77
CA TYR A 312 3.51 8.37 30.14
C TYR A 312 2.37 9.22 30.70
N SER A 313 1.17 9.12 30.13
CA SER A 313 -0.02 9.83 30.64
C SER A 313 -0.43 9.35 32.03
N PHE A 314 -0.26 8.06 32.37
CA PHE A 314 -0.40 7.58 33.75
C PHE A 314 0.62 8.21 34.69
N SER A 315 1.90 8.31 34.26
CA SER A 315 2.93 8.99 35.05
C SER A 315 2.55 10.43 35.34
N GLU A 316 2.06 11.17 34.36
CA GLU A 316 1.59 12.55 34.52
C GLU A 316 0.40 12.65 35.48
N TYR A 317 -0.56 11.74 35.37
CA TYR A 317 -1.71 11.69 36.26
C TYR A 317 -1.25 11.54 37.74
N TYR A 318 -0.36 10.58 38.05
CA TYR A 318 0.11 10.34 39.40
C TYR A 318 1.05 11.43 39.90
N PHE A 319 1.81 12.08 39.01
CA PHE A 319 2.60 13.26 39.36
C PHE A 319 1.71 14.43 39.82
N ASN A 320 0.65 14.70 39.05
CA ASN A 320 -0.31 15.73 39.41
C ASN A 320 -1.06 15.36 40.72
N ARG A 321 -1.39 14.09 40.91
CA ARG A 321 -2.02 13.58 42.13
C ARG A 321 -1.13 13.75 43.35
N GLN A 322 0.17 13.45 43.24
CA GLN A 322 1.16 13.70 44.28
C GLN A 322 1.14 15.17 44.70
N ASN A 323 1.19 16.10 43.74
CA ASN A 323 1.19 17.53 44.03
C ASN A 323 -0.10 17.99 44.72
N GLN A 324 -1.24 17.50 44.25
CA GLN A 324 -2.53 17.77 44.92
C GLN A 324 -2.59 17.28 46.33
N LEU A 325 -2.16 16.04 46.58
CA LEU A 325 -2.09 15.45 47.95
C LEU A 325 -1.18 16.25 48.85
N ALA A 326 -0.04 16.72 48.37
CA ALA A 326 0.89 17.57 49.13
C ALA A 326 0.26 18.93 49.52
N ILE A 327 -0.45 19.57 48.55
CA ILE A 327 -1.17 20.83 48.79
C ILE A 327 -2.30 20.63 49.84
N GLN A 328 -3.02 19.51 49.77
CA GLN A 328 -4.09 19.15 50.69
C GLN A 328 -3.60 18.69 52.06
N GLN A 329 -2.28 18.66 52.30
CA GLN A 329 -1.65 18.17 53.53
C GLN A 329 -2.06 16.72 53.87
N ALA A 330 -2.26 15.89 52.84
CA ALA A 330 -2.53 14.47 53.01
C ALA A 330 -1.38 13.74 53.71
N SER A 331 -1.60 12.47 54.06
CA SER A 331 -0.54 11.68 54.75
C SER A 331 0.72 11.58 53.90
N LYS A 332 1.89 11.49 54.54
CA LYS A 332 3.17 11.29 53.83
C LYS A 332 3.16 10.01 53.01
N ASP A 333 2.47 8.98 53.48
CA ASP A 333 2.38 7.68 52.82
C ASP A 333 1.56 7.81 51.52
N ASP A 334 0.46 8.56 51.50
CA ASP A 334 -0.33 8.78 50.28
C ASP A 334 0.46 9.57 49.24
N VAL A 335 1.19 10.62 49.66
CA VAL A 335 2.04 11.42 48.76
C VAL A 335 3.16 10.53 48.18
N GLN A 336 3.80 9.71 49.03
CA GLN A 336 4.87 8.81 48.59
C GLN A 336 4.35 7.71 47.66
N ALA A 337 3.18 7.16 47.93
CA ALA A 337 2.54 6.17 47.04
C ALA A 337 2.28 6.74 45.64
N ALA A 338 1.71 7.95 45.56
CA ALA A 338 1.49 8.62 44.28
C ALA A 338 2.82 8.90 43.55
N LYS A 339 3.87 9.34 44.28
CA LYS A 339 5.22 9.54 43.73
C LYS A 339 5.77 8.24 43.11
N SER A 340 5.73 7.15 43.88
CA SER A 340 6.25 5.85 43.44
C SER A 340 5.53 5.32 42.18
N LEU A 341 4.21 5.53 42.09
CA LEU A 341 3.44 5.17 40.89
C LEU A 341 3.84 6.04 39.69
N SER A 342 4.03 7.35 39.89
CA SER A 342 4.49 8.24 38.82
C SER A 342 5.86 7.79 38.26
N GLU A 343 6.80 7.51 39.16
CA GLU A 343 8.16 7.06 38.80
C GLU A 343 8.13 5.70 38.07
N LYS A 344 7.32 4.76 38.55
CA LYS A 344 7.11 3.46 37.95
C LYS A 344 6.60 3.60 36.49
N TYR A 345 5.52 4.33 36.29
CA TYR A 345 4.94 4.52 34.93
C TYR A 345 5.87 5.31 34.02
N LEU A 346 6.66 6.24 34.58
CA LEU A 346 7.67 6.95 33.77
C LEU A 346 8.77 6.01 33.26
N ALA A 347 9.21 5.05 34.08
CA ALA A 347 10.19 4.05 33.67
C ALA A 347 9.61 3.06 32.65
N GLU A 348 8.37 2.65 32.82
CA GLU A 348 7.68 1.79 31.85
C GLU A 348 7.49 2.51 30.50
N ALA A 349 7.10 3.79 30.49
CA ALA A 349 7.00 4.60 29.29
C ALA A 349 8.34 4.69 28.55
N ALA A 350 9.44 4.96 29.29
CA ALA A 350 10.77 4.95 28.69
C ALA A 350 11.11 3.61 28.03
N SER A 351 10.70 2.48 28.64
CA SER A 351 10.92 1.15 28.05
C SER A 351 10.19 0.95 26.73
N TYR A 352 8.92 1.36 26.64
CA TYR A 352 8.14 1.27 25.39
C TYR A 352 8.72 2.17 24.30
N PHE A 353 9.07 3.40 24.62
CA PHE A 353 9.66 4.33 23.65
C PHE A 353 11.07 3.88 23.22
N GLU A 354 11.87 3.24 24.07
CA GLU A 354 13.15 2.65 23.66
C GLU A 354 12.95 1.44 22.73
N GLN A 355 11.90 0.65 22.92
CA GLN A 355 11.55 -0.43 21.98
C GLN A 355 11.13 0.16 20.64
N ALA A 356 10.29 1.19 20.63
CA ALA A 356 9.90 1.91 19.43
C ALA A 356 11.11 2.53 18.71
N ARG A 357 12.07 3.12 19.44
CA ARG A 357 13.30 3.71 18.88
C ARG A 357 14.19 2.71 18.15
N LYS A 358 14.18 1.44 18.56
CA LYS A 358 14.92 0.40 17.82
C LYS A 358 14.35 0.16 16.43
N LEU A 359 13.06 0.41 16.22
CA LEU A 359 12.38 0.25 14.95
C LEU A 359 12.50 1.51 14.08
N GLU A 360 12.35 2.69 14.68
CA GLU A 360 12.43 3.99 14.01
C GLU A 360 13.44 4.91 14.75
N PRO A 361 14.76 4.68 14.58
CA PRO A 361 15.80 5.34 15.37
C PRO A 361 15.95 6.84 15.07
N LYS A 362 15.34 7.33 13.99
CA LYS A 362 15.43 8.73 13.55
C LYS A 362 14.14 9.52 13.72
N ASP A 363 13.12 8.95 14.35
CA ASP A 363 11.87 9.67 14.63
C ASP A 363 12.11 10.77 15.65
N VAL A 364 12.07 12.02 15.19
CA VAL A 364 12.39 13.21 16.00
C VAL A 364 11.37 13.41 17.13
N ASN A 365 10.09 13.09 16.92
CA ASN A 365 9.04 13.22 17.92
C ASN A 365 9.28 12.23 19.07
N LEU A 366 9.60 10.98 18.72
CA LEU A 366 9.96 9.95 19.69
C LEU A 366 11.21 10.34 20.48
N LEU A 367 12.25 10.82 19.80
CA LEU A 367 13.50 11.26 20.44
C LEU A 367 13.25 12.43 21.40
N ASN A 368 12.46 13.42 21.03
CA ASN A 368 12.09 14.53 21.91
C ASN A 368 11.30 14.05 23.14
N THR A 369 10.42 13.08 22.98
CA THR A 369 9.68 12.47 24.11
C THR A 369 10.61 11.73 25.05
N LEU A 370 11.52 10.89 24.55
CA LEU A 370 12.52 10.20 25.34
C LEU A 370 13.46 11.16 26.09
N ARG A 371 13.90 12.23 25.41
CA ARG A 371 14.68 13.28 26.05
C ARG A 371 13.94 13.89 27.24
N ALA A 372 12.69 14.27 27.09
CA ALA A 372 11.87 14.82 28.16
C ALA A 372 11.74 13.85 29.35
N ILE A 373 11.53 12.58 29.10
CA ILE A 373 11.48 11.53 30.13
C ILE A 373 12.81 11.42 30.86
N TYR A 374 13.94 11.36 30.15
CA TYR A 374 15.26 11.21 30.75
C TYR A 374 15.71 12.44 31.52
N VAL A 375 15.35 13.66 31.08
CA VAL A 375 15.55 14.88 31.88
C VAL A 375 14.81 14.79 33.20
N ARG A 376 13.55 14.36 33.21
CA ARG A 376 12.74 14.18 34.40
C ARG A 376 13.31 13.09 35.35
N GLN A 377 13.88 12.03 34.77
CA GLN A 377 14.56 10.96 35.52
C GLN A 377 15.97 11.35 35.97
N GLN A 378 16.49 12.53 35.65
CA GLN A 378 17.87 12.95 35.86
C GLN A 378 18.90 11.95 35.29
N SER A 379 18.56 11.32 34.17
CA SER A 379 19.37 10.29 33.52
C SER A 379 20.36 10.91 32.53
N PRO A 380 21.63 10.43 32.50
CA PRO A 380 22.63 10.89 31.53
C PRO A 380 22.24 10.57 30.07
N LYS A 381 21.28 9.67 29.84
CA LYS A 381 20.74 9.39 28.53
C LYS A 381 20.07 10.60 27.86
N ALA A 382 19.67 11.61 28.64
CA ALA A 382 19.13 12.85 28.08
C ALA A 382 20.12 13.54 27.15
N ASP A 383 21.40 13.60 27.54
CA ASP A 383 22.46 14.23 26.72
C ASP A 383 22.78 13.42 25.46
N GLU A 384 22.71 12.08 25.53
CA GLU A 384 22.88 11.18 24.39
C GLU A 384 21.78 11.42 23.33
N ILE A 385 20.53 11.49 23.77
CA ILE A 385 19.39 11.77 22.87
C ILE A 385 19.47 13.18 22.28
N ASP A 386 19.85 14.18 23.08
CA ASP A 386 20.02 15.56 22.63
C ASP A 386 21.11 15.67 21.55
N ALA A 387 22.23 14.95 21.70
CA ALA A 387 23.27 14.88 20.67
C ALA A 387 22.78 14.24 19.38
N LEU A 388 21.94 13.19 19.46
CA LEU A 388 21.36 12.52 18.31
C LEU A 388 20.39 13.44 17.56
N ILE A 389 19.50 14.15 18.26
CA ILE A 389 18.58 15.13 17.65
C ILE A 389 19.36 16.19 16.89
N LYS A 390 20.40 16.78 17.50
CA LYS A 390 21.25 17.80 16.86
C LYS A 390 21.98 17.28 15.61
N GLN A 391 22.26 15.98 15.56
CA GLN A 391 22.86 15.34 14.37
C GLN A 391 21.85 15.18 13.23
N LEU A 392 20.58 14.95 13.55
CA LEU A 392 19.51 14.78 12.56
C LEU A 392 19.00 16.11 11.97
N GLU A 393 19.22 17.22 12.69
CA GLU A 393 18.82 18.58 12.26
C GLU A 393 19.87 19.26 11.35
N ARG A 394 21.04 18.65 11.16
CA ARG A 394 22.13 19.13 10.29
C ARG A 394 22.04 18.53 8.89
#